data_706e45110416f9b8f4c57b93d91be5c1
#
_entry.id   706e45110416f9b8f4c57b93d91be5c1
#
_cell.length_a   1.000
_cell.length_b   1.000
_cell.length_c   1.000
_cell.angle_alpha   90.00
_cell.angle_beta   90.00
_cell.angle_gamma   90.00
#
_symmetry.space_group_name_H-M   'P 1'
#
loop_
_entity.id
_entity.type
_entity.pdbx_description
1 polymer ?
#
loop_
_entity_poly.entity_id
_entity_poly.type
_entity_poly.pdbx_seq_one_letter_code
_entity_poly.pdbx_strand_id
1 'polypeptide(L)'
;VRLAAPVLGGVVLAASASLVSGLPFLMIRDAAKEYGTANRIEGPFEEGEHVCLVEDIVTSGGALLEAIDAARGAGLVVRTAVCVVDREEGGADALARQAVRLRALFRAGDLLRGEKTPAKPHG
;
A
#
# COMPACT_ATOMS: atom_id res chain seq x y z
N VAL A 1 11.92 5.19 -6.87
CA VAL A 1 10.67 4.64 -6.32
C VAL A 1 10.95 3.29 -5.67
N ARG A 2 10.36 3.09 -4.54
CA ARG A 2 10.41 1.81 -3.85
C ARG A 2 8.99 1.31 -3.62
N LEU A 3 8.85 0.01 -3.48
CA LEU A 3 7.59 -0.58 -3.02
C LEU A 3 7.65 -0.67 -1.51
N ALA A 4 6.51 -0.57 -0.85
CA ALA A 4 6.44 -0.73 0.60
C ALA A 4 5.15 -1.45 0.95
N ALA A 5 5.20 -2.36 1.89
CA ALA A 5 4.03 -3.13 2.26
C ALA A 5 3.90 -3.25 3.76
N PRO A 6 2.69 -3.00 4.29
CA PRO A 6 2.43 -3.31 5.68
C PRO A 6 2.50 -4.82 5.90
N VAL A 7 3.11 -5.23 6.99
CA VAL A 7 3.11 -6.62 7.37
C VAL A 7 1.70 -7.00 7.82
N LEU A 8 1.18 -8.15 7.43
CA LEU A 8 1.88 -9.18 6.68
C LEU A 8 1.31 -9.31 5.26
N GLY A 9 0.09 -8.89 5.06
CA GLY A 9 -0.69 -9.18 3.86
C GLY A 9 -0.06 -8.74 2.54
N GLY A 10 0.54 -7.57 2.52
CA GLY A 10 1.12 -7.03 1.29
C GLY A 10 2.53 -7.51 0.99
N VAL A 11 3.19 -8.17 1.93
CA VAL A 11 4.63 -8.46 1.80
C VAL A 11 4.93 -9.43 0.66
N VAL A 12 4.13 -10.48 0.53
CA VAL A 12 4.34 -11.45 -0.55
C VAL A 12 4.17 -10.79 -1.91
N LEU A 13 3.16 -9.93 -2.03
CA LEU A 13 2.90 -9.20 -3.27
C LEU A 13 4.01 -8.21 -3.58
N ALA A 14 4.48 -7.49 -2.57
CA ALA A 14 5.57 -6.55 -2.75
C ALA A 14 6.86 -7.26 -3.16
N ALA A 15 7.15 -8.40 -2.54
CA ALA A 15 8.32 -9.19 -2.90
C ALA A 15 8.22 -9.69 -4.34
N SER A 16 7.05 -10.19 -4.74
CA SER A 16 6.83 -10.65 -6.11
C SER A 16 6.96 -9.50 -7.11
N ALA A 17 6.35 -8.36 -6.81
CA ALA A 17 6.43 -7.18 -7.66
C ALA A 17 7.86 -6.66 -7.75
N SER A 18 8.62 -6.75 -6.67
CA SER A 18 10.03 -6.38 -6.63
C SER A 18 10.85 -7.24 -7.58
N LEU A 19 10.62 -8.55 -7.57
CA LEU A 19 11.33 -9.47 -8.46
C LEU A 19 11.06 -9.16 -9.93
N VAL A 20 9.81 -8.83 -10.26
CA VAL A 20 9.42 -8.58 -11.65
C VAL A 20 9.88 -7.20 -12.11
N SER A 21 9.74 -6.19 -11.27
CA SER A 21 10.01 -4.80 -11.65
C SER A 21 11.46 -4.36 -11.45
N GLY A 22 12.19 -5.07 -10.62
CA GLY A 22 13.52 -4.63 -10.22
C GLY A 22 13.52 -3.54 -9.16
N LEU A 23 12.35 -3.12 -8.68
CA LEU A 23 12.26 -2.11 -7.64
C LEU A 23 12.47 -2.75 -6.26
N PRO A 24 13.24 -2.12 -5.38
CA PRO A 24 13.40 -2.63 -4.02
C PRO A 24 12.11 -2.44 -3.23
N PHE A 25 11.91 -3.23 -2.18
CA PHE A 25 10.73 -3.06 -1.33
C PHE A 25 11.10 -2.95 0.14
N LEU A 26 10.23 -2.29 0.87
CA LEU A 26 10.33 -2.08 2.30
C LEU A 26 9.17 -2.79 2.98
N MET A 27 9.38 -3.20 4.21
CA MET A 27 8.30 -3.72 5.05
C MET A 27 7.96 -2.69 6.11
N ILE A 28 6.66 -2.51 6.35
CA ILE A 28 6.18 -1.58 7.37
C ILE A 28 5.54 -2.40 8.47
N ARG A 29 6.14 -2.36 9.64
CA ARG A 29 5.66 -3.12 10.79
C ARG A 29 4.42 -2.49 11.39
N ASP A 30 3.65 -3.30 12.09
CA ASP A 30 2.50 -2.81 12.83
C ASP A 30 2.90 -1.75 13.85
N ALA A 31 1.91 -0.93 14.22
CA ALA A 31 2.11 0.06 15.25
C ALA A 31 2.70 -0.60 16.46
N ALA A 32 3.72 -0.01 16.93
CA ALA A 32 4.66 -0.53 17.84
C ALA A 32 4.12 -1.11 19.12
N LYS A 33 4.01 -2.35 19.17
CA LYS A 33 3.86 -3.06 20.43
C LYS A 33 5.20 -3.19 21.13
N GLU A 34 6.24 -3.51 20.37
CA GLU A 34 7.53 -3.87 20.94
C GLU A 34 8.66 -2.96 20.51
N TYR A 35 8.47 -2.26 19.40
CA TYR A 35 9.59 -1.61 18.73
C TYR A 35 9.61 -0.10 18.91
N GLY A 36 8.62 0.45 19.58
CA GLY A 36 8.47 1.89 19.60
C GLY A 36 8.11 2.44 18.22
N THR A 37 8.01 3.75 18.10
CA THR A 37 7.59 4.38 16.85
C THR A 37 8.73 4.57 15.85
N ALA A 38 9.98 4.47 16.32
CA ALA A 38 11.12 4.92 15.53
C ALA A 38 11.51 3.99 14.40
N ASN A 39 11.20 2.69 14.47
CA ASN A 39 11.72 1.71 13.54
C ASN A 39 10.64 0.81 12.95
N ARG A 40 9.59 1.43 12.44
CA ARG A 40 8.52 0.66 11.82
C ARG A 40 8.85 0.26 10.39
N ILE A 41 9.83 0.90 9.78
CA ILE A 41 10.21 0.64 8.40
C ILE A 41 11.43 -0.28 8.37
N GLU A 42 11.32 -1.41 7.70
CA GLU A 42 12.45 -2.32 7.49
C GLU A 42 12.91 -2.27 6.05
N GLY A 43 14.18 -2.09 5.87
CA GLY A 43 14.84 -2.00 4.59
C GLY A 43 15.53 -0.66 4.40
N PRO A 44 16.44 -0.58 3.44
CA PRO A 44 17.18 0.65 3.19
C PRO A 44 16.34 1.65 2.41
N PHE A 45 16.35 2.89 2.85
CA PHE A 45 15.72 4.00 2.11
C PHE A 45 16.38 5.31 2.49
N GLU A 46 16.14 6.31 1.69
CA GLU A 46 16.59 7.67 1.97
C GLU A 46 15.39 8.58 2.13
N GLU A 47 15.53 9.57 2.99
CA GLU A 47 14.48 10.57 3.19
C GLU A 47 14.16 11.24 1.87
N GLY A 48 12.87 11.46 1.62
CA GLY A 48 12.41 12.07 0.38
C GLY A 48 12.12 11.07 -0.73
N GLU A 49 12.47 9.80 -0.57
CA GLU A 49 12.15 8.81 -1.58
C GLU A 49 10.65 8.55 -1.66
N HIS A 50 10.20 8.28 -2.89
CA HIS A 50 8.80 7.93 -3.14
C HIS A 50 8.59 6.44 -2.96
N VAL A 51 7.51 6.07 -2.29
CA VAL A 51 7.11 4.67 -2.18
C VAL A 51 5.68 4.49 -2.67
N CYS A 52 5.45 3.34 -3.28
CA CYS A 52 4.11 2.88 -3.62
C CYS A 52 3.75 1.78 -2.62
N LEU A 53 2.66 1.96 -1.91
CA LEU A 53 2.21 0.95 -0.95
C LEU A 53 1.52 -0.20 -1.68
N VAL A 54 1.70 -1.40 -1.17
CA VAL A 54 1.14 -2.62 -1.76
C VAL A 54 0.37 -3.37 -0.69
N GLU A 55 -0.87 -3.75 -0.99
CA GLU A 55 -1.71 -4.51 -0.08
C GLU A 55 -2.50 -5.58 -0.84
N ASP A 56 -2.90 -6.63 -0.19
CA ASP A 56 -3.72 -7.67 -0.83
C ASP A 56 -5.19 -7.23 -0.92
N ILE A 57 -5.82 -6.94 0.20
CA ILE A 57 -7.23 -6.58 0.28
C ILE A 57 -7.38 -5.30 1.07
N VAL A 58 -8.19 -4.38 0.55
CA VAL A 58 -8.51 -3.13 1.24
C VAL A 58 -9.99 -3.13 1.59
N THR A 59 -10.29 -2.93 2.85
CA THR A 59 -11.65 -2.75 3.35
C THR A 59 -11.88 -1.27 3.67
N SER A 60 -11.75 -0.90 4.94
CA SER A 60 -11.86 0.52 5.35
C SER A 60 -10.59 1.30 5.10
N GLY A 61 -9.48 0.61 4.85
CA GLY A 61 -8.19 1.25 4.61
C GLY A 61 -7.33 1.43 5.84
N GLY A 62 -7.74 0.88 6.99
CA GLY A 62 -7.03 1.09 8.24
C GLY A 62 -5.56 0.73 8.20
N ALA A 63 -5.23 -0.45 7.67
CA ALA A 63 -3.84 -0.88 7.58
C ALA A 63 -3.00 0.03 6.71
N LEU A 64 -3.55 0.44 5.56
CA LEU A 64 -2.85 1.37 4.68
C LEU A 64 -2.72 2.77 5.27
N LEU A 65 -3.73 3.23 6.01
CA LEU A 65 -3.63 4.54 6.68
C LEU A 65 -2.51 4.54 7.70
N GLU A 66 -2.39 3.49 8.48
CA GLU A 66 -1.27 3.36 9.43
C GLU A 66 0.07 3.30 8.69
N ALA A 67 0.13 2.58 7.59
CA ALA A 67 1.34 2.48 6.79
C ALA A 67 1.73 3.84 6.18
N ILE A 68 0.75 4.62 5.73
CA ILE A 68 0.97 5.97 5.22
C ILE A 68 1.61 6.83 6.32
N ASP A 69 1.02 6.80 7.51
CA ASP A 69 1.54 7.59 8.62
C ASP A 69 2.97 7.19 8.99
N ALA A 70 3.24 5.89 9.04
CA ALA A 70 4.57 5.39 9.36
C ALA A 70 5.58 5.81 8.29
N ALA A 71 5.24 5.66 7.03
CA ALA A 71 6.13 6.00 5.92
C ALA A 71 6.41 7.50 5.89
N ARG A 72 5.37 8.31 6.02
CA ARG A 72 5.54 9.77 6.02
C ARG A 72 6.31 10.24 7.24
N GLY A 73 6.08 9.60 8.39
CA GLY A 73 6.85 9.90 9.60
C GLY A 73 8.33 9.59 9.46
N ALA A 74 8.68 8.66 8.61
CA ALA A 74 10.08 8.31 8.32
C ALA A 74 10.69 9.16 7.19
N GLY A 75 9.93 10.12 6.65
CA GLY A 75 10.42 11.02 5.61
C GLY A 75 10.17 10.53 4.18
N LEU A 76 9.40 9.48 4.01
CA LEU A 76 9.06 8.98 2.68
C LEU A 76 7.86 9.72 2.09
N VAL A 77 7.80 9.77 0.78
CA VAL A 77 6.68 10.38 0.06
C VAL A 77 5.76 9.28 -0.43
N VAL A 78 4.49 9.35 -0.04
CA VAL A 78 3.49 8.36 -0.42
C VAL A 78 2.38 9.07 -1.19
N ARG A 79 2.17 8.65 -2.43
CA ARG A 79 1.11 9.21 -3.30
C ARG A 79 0.20 8.16 -3.88
N THR A 80 0.65 6.91 -3.89
CA THR A 80 -0.07 5.83 -4.53
C THR A 80 -0.03 4.57 -3.67
N ALA A 81 -1.14 3.85 -3.68
CA ALA A 81 -1.22 2.51 -3.12
C ALA A 81 -1.90 1.61 -4.14
N VAL A 82 -1.47 0.36 -4.21
CA VAL A 82 -2.09 -0.63 -5.08
C VAL A 82 -2.56 -1.81 -4.24
N CYS A 83 -3.66 -2.41 -4.64
CA CYS A 83 -4.15 -3.62 -3.98
C CYS A 83 -4.72 -4.58 -5.02
N VAL A 84 -4.88 -5.83 -4.61
CA VAL A 84 -5.51 -6.82 -5.49
C VAL A 84 -7.01 -6.61 -5.47
N VAL A 85 -7.61 -6.52 -4.29
CA VAL A 85 -9.07 -6.37 -4.15
C VAL A 85 -9.39 -5.16 -3.29
N ASP A 86 -10.20 -4.26 -3.83
CA ASP A 86 -10.84 -3.21 -3.06
C ASP A 86 -12.28 -3.68 -2.78
N ARG A 87 -12.60 -3.88 -1.52
CA ARG A 87 -13.92 -4.33 -1.11
C ARG A 87 -14.97 -3.23 -1.14
N GLU A 88 -14.56 -2.02 -1.48
CA GLU A 88 -15.46 -0.86 -1.59
C GLU A 88 -16.18 -0.54 -0.28
N GLU A 89 -15.42 -0.60 0.81
CA GLU A 89 -15.93 -0.31 2.15
C GLU A 89 -15.35 1.00 2.70
N GLY A 90 -15.05 1.92 1.80
CA GLY A 90 -14.60 3.27 2.16
C GLY A 90 -13.10 3.49 2.11
N GLY A 91 -12.30 2.46 1.80
CA GLY A 91 -10.85 2.58 1.81
C GLY A 91 -10.32 3.59 0.80
N ALA A 92 -10.82 3.55 -0.42
CA ALA A 92 -10.37 4.47 -1.47
C ALA A 92 -10.58 5.93 -1.07
N ASP A 93 -11.73 6.24 -0.51
CA ASP A 93 -12.04 7.61 -0.05
C ASP A 93 -11.18 8.01 1.13
N ALA A 94 -10.95 7.09 2.06
CA ALA A 94 -10.10 7.35 3.21
C ALA A 94 -8.67 7.69 2.78
N LEU A 95 -8.14 6.94 1.81
CA LEU A 95 -6.81 7.21 1.27
C LEU A 95 -6.78 8.52 0.48
N ALA A 96 -7.83 8.81 -0.27
CA ALA A 96 -7.92 10.06 -1.02
C ALA A 96 -7.85 11.28 -0.09
N ARG A 97 -8.44 11.18 1.09
CA ARG A 97 -8.35 12.26 2.08
C ARG A 97 -6.92 12.47 2.59
N GLN A 98 -6.06 11.48 2.41
CA GLN A 98 -4.64 11.58 2.75
C GLN A 98 -3.78 11.87 1.52
N ALA A 99 -4.41 12.27 0.42
CA ALA A 99 -3.74 12.52 -0.85
C ALA A 99 -3.02 11.28 -1.41
N VAL A 100 -3.60 10.11 -1.18
CA VAL A 100 -3.09 8.85 -1.71
C VAL A 100 -4.16 8.25 -2.62
N ARG A 101 -3.76 7.91 -3.84
CA ARG A 101 -4.65 7.26 -4.79
C ARG A 101 -4.56 5.75 -4.62
N LEU A 102 -5.70 5.12 -4.42
CA LEU A 102 -5.77 3.66 -4.40
C LEU A 102 -6.10 3.13 -5.80
N ARG A 103 -5.31 2.19 -6.25
CA ARG A 103 -5.53 1.49 -7.52
C ARG A 103 -5.71 0.02 -7.23
N ALA A 104 -6.83 -0.54 -7.68
CA ALA A 104 -7.17 -1.93 -7.41
C ALA A 104 -7.22 -2.72 -8.72
N LEU A 105 -6.80 -3.99 -8.66
CA LEU A 105 -6.97 -4.88 -9.79
C LEU A 105 -8.43 -5.31 -9.92
N PHE A 106 -9.10 -5.48 -8.79
CA PHE A 106 -10.51 -5.87 -8.74
C PHE A 106 -11.24 -5.06 -7.68
N ARG A 107 -12.48 -4.71 -7.98
CA ARG A 107 -13.40 -4.15 -6.97
C ARG A 107 -14.45 -5.19 -6.64
N ALA A 108 -14.94 -5.17 -5.41
CA ALA A 108 -15.92 -6.14 -4.94
C ALA A 108 -17.16 -6.18 -5.84
N GLY A 109 -17.67 -5.01 -6.24
CA GLY A 109 -18.81 -4.94 -7.13
C GLY A 109 -18.58 -5.64 -8.47
N ASP A 110 -17.39 -5.49 -9.03
CA ASP A 110 -17.04 -6.13 -10.30
C ASP A 110 -16.92 -7.64 -10.14
N LEU A 111 -16.36 -8.10 -9.02
CA LEU A 111 -16.24 -9.52 -8.74
C LEU A 111 -17.63 -10.18 -8.57
N LEU A 112 -18.52 -9.49 -7.91
CA LEU A 112 -19.89 -10.00 -7.71
C LEU A 112 -20.65 -10.10 -9.03
N ARG A 113 -20.31 -9.25 -10.00
CA ARG A 113 -20.89 -9.32 -11.34
C ARG A 113 -20.09 -10.23 -12.29
N GLY A 114 -18.96 -10.77 -11.81
CA GLY A 114 -18.10 -11.59 -12.64
C GLY A 114 -17.26 -10.77 -13.64
N GLU A 115 -17.06 -9.48 -13.37
CA GLU A 115 -16.31 -8.59 -14.25
C GLU A 115 -14.98 -8.18 -13.62
N LYS A 116 -13.96 -8.08 -14.48
CA LYS A 116 -12.67 -7.56 -14.04
C LYS A 116 -12.71 -6.03 -14.12
N THR A 117 -12.14 -5.37 -13.12
CA THR A 117 -11.98 -3.92 -13.14
C THR A 117 -11.13 -3.53 -14.35
N PRO A 118 -11.62 -2.62 -15.23
CA PRO A 118 -10.86 -2.23 -16.40
C PRO A 118 -9.52 -1.60 -16.01
N ALA A 119 -8.46 -2.00 -16.69
CA ALA A 119 -7.17 -1.37 -16.54
C ALA A 119 -7.24 0.00 -17.19
N LYS A 120 -6.86 1.04 -16.45
CA LYS A 120 -6.81 2.39 -17.01
C LYS A 120 -5.37 2.82 -17.14
N PRO A 121 -5.00 3.39 -18.29
CA PRO A 121 -3.61 3.77 -18.52
C PRO A 121 -3.11 4.83 -17.56
N HIS A 122 -3.97 5.61 -16.95
CA HIS A 122 -3.57 6.65 -15.99
C HIS A 122 -4.56 6.80 -14.89
N GLY A 123 -4.95 5.72 -14.40
CA GLY A 123 -5.92 5.56 -13.38
C GLY A 123 -6.13 6.58 -12.36
#